data_5b61459dacd93a28c64bb06c0286e2f3
#
_entry.id   5b61459dacd93a28c64bb06c0286e2f3
#
_cell.length_a   1.000
_cell.length_b   1.000
_cell.length_c   1.000
_cell.angle_alpha   90.00
_cell.angle_beta   90.00
_cell.angle_gamma   90.00
#
_symmetry.space_group_name_H-M   'P 1'
#
loop_
_entity.id
_entity.type
_entity.pdbx_description
1 polymer ?
#
loop_
_entity_poly.entity_id
_entity_poly.type
_entity_poly.pdbx_seq_one_letter_code
_entity_poly.pdbx_strand_id
1 'polypeptide(L)'
;IVQVWDGQGLDYEYFALVKGGPNQADAMKALAMMTNTEMLAGSAKYIAYAPWRKSSIAVMEAGEPWYKDGKTNMVPHMPTAPANLKKYFLVNAEYWADNGTELGEQWEAMKASIK
;
A
#
# COMPACT_ATOMS: atom_id res chain seq x y z
N ILE A 1 8.68 -18.21 5.15
CA ILE A 1 7.35 -17.62 4.88
C ILE A 1 7.24 -17.47 3.36
N VAL A 2 6.12 -17.92 2.80
CA VAL A 2 5.81 -17.77 1.37
C VAL A 2 4.65 -16.79 1.25
N GLN A 3 4.77 -15.80 0.37
CA GLN A 3 3.72 -14.85 0.10
C GLN A 3 2.80 -15.38 -1.01
N VAL A 4 1.51 -15.42 -0.75
CA VAL A 4 0.48 -15.86 -1.69
C VAL A 4 -0.33 -14.65 -2.12
N TRP A 5 -0.38 -14.41 -3.44
CA TRP A 5 -1.09 -13.26 -4.01
C TRP A 5 -2.51 -13.59 -4.46
N ASP A 6 -2.85 -14.88 -4.57
CA ASP A 6 -4.20 -15.32 -4.97
C ASP A 6 -5.19 -15.02 -3.84
N GLY A 7 -6.19 -14.20 -4.12
CA GLY A 7 -7.17 -13.77 -3.13
C GLY A 7 -6.70 -12.68 -2.18
N GLN A 8 -5.70 -11.87 -2.56
CA GLN A 8 -5.25 -10.74 -1.75
C GLN A 8 -6.35 -9.70 -1.54
N GLY A 9 -6.40 -9.11 -0.34
CA GLY A 9 -7.22 -7.94 -0.05
C GLY A 9 -6.49 -6.66 -0.43
N LEU A 10 -7.13 -5.79 -1.20
CA LEU A 10 -6.65 -4.44 -1.47
C LEU A 10 -7.49 -3.43 -0.71
N ASP A 11 -6.82 -2.53 -0.02
CA ASP A 11 -7.42 -1.40 0.64
C ASP A 11 -6.90 -0.09 0.04
N TYR A 12 -7.67 0.99 0.22
CA TYR A 12 -7.30 2.32 -0.25
C TYR A 12 -6.76 3.14 0.92
N GLU A 13 -5.59 3.70 0.73
CA GLU A 13 -5.06 4.73 1.61
C GLU A 13 -5.18 6.10 0.96
N TYR A 14 -5.45 7.12 1.75
CA TYR A 14 -5.75 8.45 1.25
C TYR A 14 -4.84 9.50 1.89
N PHE A 15 -4.34 10.40 1.07
CA PHE A 15 -3.86 11.67 1.56
C PHE A 15 -5.02 12.65 1.60
N ALA A 16 -5.20 13.34 2.72
CA ALA A 16 -6.28 14.29 2.89
C ALA A 16 -5.74 15.63 3.41
N LEU A 17 -6.34 16.73 2.95
CA LEU A 17 -6.12 18.04 3.52
C LEU A 17 -7.21 18.34 4.54
N VAL A 18 -6.79 18.79 5.72
CA VAL A 18 -7.74 19.20 6.78
C VAL A 18 -8.48 20.45 6.32
N LYS A 19 -9.80 20.36 6.24
CA LYS A 19 -10.66 21.50 5.87
C LYS A 19 -10.48 22.65 6.87
N GLY A 20 -10.28 23.87 6.36
CA GLY A 20 -10.10 25.05 7.19
C GLY A 20 -8.70 25.21 7.81
N GLY A 21 -7.77 24.31 7.52
CA GLY A 21 -6.36 24.46 7.92
C GLY A 21 -5.72 25.69 7.27
N PRO A 22 -4.67 26.28 7.89
CA PRO A 22 -3.91 27.35 7.28
C PRO A 22 -3.14 26.84 6.04
N ASN A 23 -2.83 27.74 5.11
CA ASN A 23 -1.97 27.46 3.96
C ASN A 23 -2.48 26.35 3.01
N GLN A 24 -3.79 26.25 2.79
CA GLN A 24 -4.43 25.24 1.93
C GLN A 24 -3.76 25.13 0.54
N ALA A 25 -3.41 26.28 -0.07
CA ALA A 25 -2.80 26.31 -1.39
C ALA A 25 -1.41 25.64 -1.41
N ASP A 26 -0.60 25.87 -0.40
CA ASP A 26 0.74 25.28 -0.33
C ASP A 26 0.67 23.80 0.11
N ALA A 27 -0.27 23.46 0.96
CA ALA A 27 -0.54 22.07 1.31
C ALA A 27 -0.98 21.25 0.08
N MET A 28 -1.79 21.84 -0.81
CA MET A 28 -2.16 21.18 -2.09
C MET A 28 -0.96 21.01 -3.02
N LYS A 29 -0.05 21.98 -3.10
CA LYS A 29 1.19 21.84 -3.87
C LYS A 29 2.09 20.74 -3.31
N ALA A 30 2.24 20.70 -1.98
CA ALA A 30 3.00 19.65 -1.30
C ALA A 30 2.40 18.25 -1.59
N LEU A 31 1.08 18.11 -1.51
CA LEU A 31 0.38 16.87 -1.84
C LEU A 31 0.62 16.45 -3.29
N ALA A 32 0.54 17.38 -4.24
CA ALA A 32 0.82 17.12 -5.65
C ALA A 32 2.27 16.67 -5.87
N MET A 33 3.23 17.24 -5.14
CA MET A 33 4.63 16.83 -5.18
C MET A 33 4.81 15.43 -4.58
N MET A 34 4.24 15.15 -3.41
CA MET A 34 4.34 13.86 -2.74
C MET A 34 3.73 12.71 -3.56
N THR A 35 2.74 13.00 -4.39
CA THR A 35 2.04 12.03 -5.22
C THR A 35 2.53 11.99 -6.67
N ASN A 36 3.64 12.63 -6.99
CA ASN A 36 4.23 12.53 -8.32
C ASN A 36 4.88 11.15 -8.58
N THR A 37 5.27 10.90 -9.81
CA THR A 37 5.80 9.61 -10.26
C THR A 37 7.05 9.19 -9.46
N GLU A 38 8.00 10.09 -9.30
CA GLU A 38 9.30 9.81 -8.68
C GLU A 38 9.18 9.62 -7.17
N MET A 39 8.39 10.46 -6.51
CA MET A 39 8.20 10.38 -5.06
C MET A 39 7.49 9.10 -4.66
N LEU A 40 6.43 8.72 -5.39
CA LEU A 40 5.72 7.46 -5.12
C LEU A 40 6.59 6.23 -5.42
N ALA A 41 7.37 6.25 -6.51
CA ALA A 41 8.32 5.19 -6.77
C ALA A 41 9.40 5.13 -5.69
N GLY A 42 9.91 6.29 -5.24
CA GLY A 42 10.93 6.38 -4.20
C GLY A 42 10.50 5.83 -2.84
N SER A 43 9.21 5.93 -2.48
CA SER A 43 8.69 5.40 -1.22
C SER A 43 8.88 3.88 -1.09
N ALA A 44 8.82 3.15 -2.21
CA ALA A 44 9.03 1.71 -2.24
C ALA A 44 10.44 1.27 -1.79
N LYS A 45 11.42 2.17 -1.75
CA LYS A 45 12.76 1.90 -1.20
C LYS A 45 12.75 1.67 0.32
N TYR A 46 11.72 2.14 1.00
CA TYR A 46 11.64 2.16 2.45
C TYR A 46 10.55 1.27 3.01
N ILE A 47 9.45 1.14 2.28
CA ILE A 47 8.30 0.34 2.68
C ILE A 47 7.79 -0.47 1.48
N ALA A 48 7.19 -1.64 1.75
CA ALA A 48 6.63 -2.53 0.73
C ALA A 48 5.21 -2.11 0.29
N TYR A 49 4.91 -0.81 0.31
CA TYR A 49 3.65 -0.27 -0.18
C TYR A 49 3.77 0.03 -1.68
N ALA A 50 2.83 -0.47 -2.42
CA ALA A 50 2.84 -0.30 -3.86
C ALA A 50 2.37 1.10 -4.24
N PRO A 51 3.07 1.78 -5.16
CA PRO A 51 2.59 3.04 -5.68
C PRO A 51 1.32 2.84 -6.52
N TRP A 52 0.36 3.75 -6.38
CA TRP A 52 -0.89 3.73 -7.14
C TRP A 52 -0.75 4.23 -8.58
N ARG A 53 0.28 5.00 -8.86
CA ARG A 53 0.54 5.48 -10.20
C ARG A 53 1.16 4.40 -11.07
N LYS A 54 0.53 4.12 -12.21
CA LYS A 54 1.10 3.22 -13.24
C LYS A 54 2.48 3.69 -13.71
N SER A 55 2.68 5.01 -13.83
CA SER A 55 4.00 5.58 -14.18
C SER A 55 5.07 5.29 -13.13
N SER A 56 4.71 5.28 -11.84
CA SER A 56 5.65 4.94 -10.76
C SER A 56 6.01 3.45 -10.80
N ILE A 57 5.05 2.58 -11.12
CA ILE A 57 5.31 1.14 -11.32
C ILE A 57 6.28 0.96 -12.50
N ALA A 58 6.07 1.65 -13.62
CA ALA A 58 6.95 1.59 -14.77
C ALA A 58 8.39 2.03 -14.45
N VAL A 59 8.56 3.06 -13.62
CA VAL A 59 9.89 3.48 -13.14
C VAL A 59 10.56 2.37 -12.32
N MET A 60 9.80 1.67 -11.48
CA MET A 60 10.32 0.55 -10.69
C MET A 60 10.67 -0.66 -11.57
N GLU A 61 9.85 -0.96 -12.58
CA GLU A 61 10.07 -2.07 -13.52
C GLU A 61 11.28 -1.85 -14.44
N ALA A 62 11.75 -0.62 -14.58
CA ALA A 62 12.95 -0.29 -15.36
C ALA A 62 14.26 -0.85 -14.79
N GLY A 63 14.23 -1.54 -13.65
CA GLY A 63 15.31 -2.42 -13.21
C GLY A 63 16.25 -1.86 -12.14
N GLU A 64 15.92 -0.76 -11.50
CA GLU A 64 16.70 -0.26 -10.37
C GLU A 64 16.38 -1.08 -9.09
N PRO A 65 17.39 -1.39 -8.24
CA PRO A 65 17.14 -1.98 -6.93
C PRO A 65 16.41 -0.98 -6.03
N TRP A 66 15.23 -1.36 -5.56
CA TRP A 66 14.30 -0.41 -4.93
C TRP A 66 14.21 -0.51 -3.42
N TYR A 67 14.74 -1.54 -2.81
CA TYR A 67 14.75 -1.62 -1.36
C TYR A 67 15.96 -0.89 -0.77
N LYS A 68 15.86 -0.49 0.50
CA LYS A 68 16.92 0.22 1.23
C LYS A 68 18.27 -0.51 1.29
N ASP A 69 18.29 -1.80 1.01
CA ASP A 69 19.51 -2.60 0.92
C ASP A 69 20.28 -2.42 -0.41
N GLY A 70 19.69 -1.68 -1.36
CA GLY A 70 20.26 -1.43 -2.67
C GLY A 70 20.41 -2.66 -3.57
N LYS A 71 19.78 -3.77 -3.24
CA LYS A 71 19.91 -5.05 -3.95
C LYS A 71 18.58 -5.70 -4.30
N THR A 72 17.59 -5.60 -3.41
CA THR A 72 16.31 -6.28 -3.57
C THR A 72 15.41 -5.52 -4.53
N ASN A 73 15.06 -6.16 -5.64
CA ASN A 73 14.00 -5.66 -6.52
C ASN A 73 12.65 -5.84 -5.82
N MET A 74 11.96 -4.74 -5.56
CA MET A 74 10.68 -4.76 -4.84
C MET A 74 9.48 -5.08 -5.71
N VAL A 75 9.58 -4.97 -7.04
CA VAL A 75 8.44 -5.20 -7.96
C VAL A 75 7.76 -6.56 -7.75
N PRO A 76 8.48 -7.69 -7.63
CA PRO A 76 7.85 -8.99 -7.36
C PRO A 76 7.11 -9.06 -6.01
N HIS A 77 7.42 -8.15 -5.11
CA HIS A 77 6.86 -8.09 -3.75
C HIS A 77 5.76 -7.04 -3.59
N MET A 78 5.34 -6.40 -4.69
CA MET A 78 4.29 -5.38 -4.68
C MET A 78 2.91 -6.00 -4.94
N PRO A 79 1.89 -5.69 -4.13
CA PRO A 79 0.53 -6.18 -4.35
C PRO A 79 -0.06 -5.69 -5.68
N THR A 80 0.33 -4.52 -6.15
CA THR A 80 -0.16 -3.92 -7.40
C THR A 80 0.70 -4.24 -8.62
N ALA A 81 1.76 -5.05 -8.49
CA ALA A 81 2.51 -5.52 -9.64
C ALA A 81 1.59 -6.33 -10.57
N PRO A 82 1.68 -6.15 -11.92
CA PRO A 82 0.79 -6.82 -12.85
C PRO A 82 0.73 -8.35 -12.69
N ALA A 83 1.85 -8.96 -12.31
CA ALA A 83 1.92 -10.40 -12.05
C ALA A 83 1.11 -10.83 -10.82
N ASN A 84 1.02 -9.97 -9.80
CA ASN A 84 0.38 -10.23 -8.52
C ASN A 84 -1.09 -9.79 -8.51
N LEU A 85 -1.44 -8.79 -9.31
CA LEU A 85 -2.78 -8.18 -9.37
C LEU A 85 -3.73 -8.98 -10.28
N LYS A 86 -3.83 -10.30 -10.08
CA LYS A 86 -4.67 -11.16 -10.92
C LYS A 86 -5.99 -11.50 -10.25
N LYS A 87 -5.96 -11.82 -8.96
CA LYS A 87 -7.12 -12.16 -8.16
C LYS A 87 -7.05 -11.41 -6.84
N TYR A 88 -7.92 -10.48 -6.66
CA TYR A 88 -8.02 -9.66 -5.46
C TYR A 88 -9.48 -9.34 -5.15
N PHE A 89 -9.75 -8.94 -3.92
CA PHE A 89 -10.99 -8.29 -3.54
C PHE A 89 -10.68 -6.92 -2.94
N LEU A 90 -11.62 -6.01 -3.04
CA LEU A 90 -11.53 -4.73 -2.35
C LEU A 90 -12.02 -4.89 -0.92
N VAL A 91 -11.25 -4.39 0.02
CA VAL A 91 -11.65 -4.36 1.42
C VAL A 91 -12.89 -3.48 1.57
N ASN A 92 -13.94 -4.03 2.16
CA ASN A 92 -15.20 -3.33 2.36
C ASN A 92 -15.17 -2.63 3.73
N ALA A 93 -15.09 -1.30 3.72
CA ALA A 93 -15.01 -0.50 4.95
C ALA A 93 -16.27 -0.63 5.83
N GLU A 94 -17.47 -0.76 5.23
CA GLU A 94 -18.71 -0.93 5.98
C GLU A 94 -18.73 -2.29 6.70
N TYR A 95 -18.34 -3.36 6.02
CA TYR A 95 -18.19 -4.67 6.62
C TYR A 95 -17.23 -4.65 7.84
N TRP A 96 -16.10 -3.99 7.70
CA TRP A 96 -15.13 -3.88 8.79
C TRP A 96 -15.60 -2.96 9.92
N ALA A 97 -16.39 -1.93 9.62
CA ALA A 97 -17.01 -1.10 10.64
C ALA A 97 -17.97 -1.91 11.52
N ASP A 98 -18.74 -2.81 10.91
CA ASP A 98 -19.74 -3.62 11.62
C ASP A 98 -19.14 -4.84 12.32
N ASN A 99 -18.11 -5.47 11.74
CA ASN A 99 -17.63 -6.79 12.19
C ASN A 99 -16.19 -6.74 12.76
N GLY A 100 -15.48 -5.63 12.61
CA GLY A 100 -14.05 -5.57 12.93
C GLY A 100 -13.71 -5.87 14.38
N THR A 101 -14.55 -5.49 15.32
CA THR A 101 -14.35 -5.76 16.75
C THR A 101 -14.42 -7.26 17.03
N GLU A 102 -15.48 -7.91 16.59
CA GLU A 102 -15.67 -9.36 16.79
C GLU A 102 -14.56 -10.18 16.11
N LEU A 103 -14.25 -9.83 14.86
CA LEU A 103 -13.16 -10.50 14.12
C LEU A 103 -11.80 -10.29 14.78
N GLY A 104 -11.57 -9.11 15.37
CA GLY A 104 -10.37 -8.83 16.15
C GLY A 104 -10.26 -9.72 17.39
N GLU A 105 -11.33 -9.90 18.13
CA GLU A 105 -11.38 -10.79 19.30
C GLU A 105 -11.14 -12.25 18.90
N GLN A 106 -11.75 -12.72 17.82
CA GLN A 106 -11.53 -14.07 17.28
C GLN A 106 -10.07 -14.26 16.86
N TRP A 107 -9.46 -13.26 16.24
CA TRP A 107 -8.04 -13.27 15.88
C TRP A 107 -7.13 -13.40 17.09
N GLU A 108 -7.37 -12.61 18.15
CA GLU A 108 -6.59 -12.68 19.37
C GLU A 108 -6.75 -14.05 20.06
N ALA A 109 -7.97 -14.59 20.11
CA ALA A 109 -8.23 -15.92 20.65
C ALA A 109 -7.50 -17.01 19.86
N MET A 110 -7.53 -16.92 18.53
CA MET A 110 -6.80 -17.84 17.65
C MET A 110 -5.28 -17.77 17.91
N LYS A 111 -4.69 -16.58 17.97
CA LYS A 111 -3.26 -16.42 18.27
C LYS A 111 -2.88 -17.01 19.63
N ALA A 112 -3.70 -16.82 20.64
CA ALA A 112 -3.47 -17.37 21.98
C ALA A 112 -3.53 -18.90 22.02
N SER A 113 -4.23 -19.53 21.09
CA SER A 113 -4.34 -20.99 20.97
C SER A 113 -3.14 -21.66 20.30
N ILE A 114 -2.34 -20.88 19.57
CA ILE A 114 -1.14 -21.39 18.89
C ILE A 114 0.01 -21.42 19.92
N LYS A 115 0.44 -22.63 20.25
CA LYS A 115 1.58 -22.89 21.15
C LYS A 115 2.87 -23.08 20.36
#